data_888a544614a62a9c74c9b4ba3257a40a
#
_entry.id   888a544614a62a9c74c9b4ba3257a40a
#
_cell.length_a   1.000
_cell.length_b   1.000
_cell.length_c   1.000
_cell.angle_alpha   90.00
_cell.angle_beta   90.00
_cell.angle_gamma   90.00
#
_symmetry.space_group_name_H-M   'P 1'
#
loop_
_entity.id
_entity.type
_entity.pdbx_description
1 polymer ?
#
loop_
_entity_poly.entity_id
_entity_poly.type
_entity_poly.pdbx_seq_one_letter_code
_entity_poly.pdbx_strand_id
1 'polypeptide(L)'
;MTTTPAGSAETNLPQTGPSAFDDHHPPQRELLDDCVHCGFCLPTCPTYQLWGEEMDSPRGRIYLINLAEKGEIGLEGPLHEHIDRCLGCMACVTACPSGVQYDRLIEQTRAQVERRHERSRKDKALRALIFSLFPHPKRLRLVRGPLRVVQRTGLDRALRRTGLLERMAQASMEVERIDPSSAAYRFLT
;
A
#
# COMPACT_ATOMS: atom_id res chain seq x y z
N MET A 1 -16.82 -42.75 -13.73
CA MET A 1 -15.57 -42.23 -14.32
C MET A 1 -15.16 -41.04 -13.44
N THR A 2 -14.29 -41.31 -12.48
CA THR A 2 -13.75 -40.30 -11.55
C THR A 2 -12.47 -39.73 -12.16
N THR A 3 -12.55 -38.49 -12.62
CA THR A 3 -11.37 -37.72 -13.08
C THR A 3 -10.62 -37.20 -11.86
N THR A 4 -9.48 -37.77 -11.58
CA THR A 4 -8.47 -37.27 -10.64
C THR A 4 -7.94 -35.93 -11.17
N PRO A 5 -7.93 -34.83 -10.37
CA PRO A 5 -7.29 -33.61 -10.81
C PRO A 5 -5.78 -33.83 -10.92
N ALA A 6 -5.22 -33.38 -12.04
CA ALA A 6 -3.77 -33.42 -12.30
C ALA A 6 -3.08 -32.61 -11.20
N GLY A 7 -2.16 -33.25 -10.50
CA GLY A 7 -1.30 -32.62 -9.51
C GLY A 7 -0.51 -31.48 -10.14
N SER A 8 -0.68 -30.28 -9.60
CA SER A 8 0.16 -29.12 -9.89
C SER A 8 1.61 -29.50 -9.57
N ALA A 9 2.49 -29.40 -10.57
CA ALA A 9 3.92 -29.58 -10.39
C ALA A 9 4.38 -28.49 -9.41
N GLU A 10 4.70 -28.89 -8.18
CA GLU A 10 5.36 -28.04 -7.21
C GLU A 10 6.70 -27.59 -7.80
N THR A 11 6.76 -26.35 -8.23
CA THR A 11 8.02 -25.70 -8.55
C THR A 11 8.75 -25.45 -7.22
N ASN A 12 9.44 -26.47 -6.75
CA ASN A 12 10.27 -26.46 -5.53
C ASN A 12 11.53 -25.63 -5.80
N LEU A 13 11.38 -24.30 -5.84
CA LEU A 13 12.53 -23.40 -5.72
C LEU A 13 13.07 -23.52 -4.28
N PRO A 14 14.39 -23.67 -4.09
CA PRO A 14 14.96 -23.86 -2.77
C PRO A 14 14.62 -22.66 -1.86
N GLN A 15 14.08 -22.98 -0.70
CA GLN A 15 13.89 -21.97 0.36
C GLN A 15 15.27 -21.65 0.94
N THR A 16 15.66 -20.39 0.90
CA THR A 16 16.97 -19.94 1.39
C THR A 16 16.97 -19.66 2.90
N GLY A 17 15.77 -19.50 3.50
CA GLY A 17 15.60 -19.20 4.91
C GLY A 17 14.16 -19.45 5.41
N PRO A 18 13.89 -19.25 6.71
CA PRO A 18 12.53 -19.26 7.23
C PRO A 18 11.76 -18.07 6.66
N SER A 19 10.47 -18.28 6.37
CA SER A 19 9.58 -17.20 5.89
C SER A 19 9.62 -15.98 6.81
N ALA A 20 9.59 -14.78 6.24
CA ALA A 20 9.47 -13.55 7.01
C ALA A 20 8.08 -13.37 7.61
N PHE A 21 7.08 -14.10 7.11
CA PHE A 21 5.70 -14.08 7.62
C PHE A 21 5.55 -15.00 8.85
N ASP A 22 4.59 -14.68 9.73
CA ASP A 22 4.19 -15.53 10.83
C ASP A 22 3.08 -16.52 10.40
N ASP A 23 2.77 -17.51 11.26
CA ASP A 23 1.77 -18.55 10.97
C ASP A 23 0.31 -18.02 11.00
N HIS A 24 0.09 -16.73 11.33
CA HIS A 24 -1.23 -16.16 11.44
C HIS A 24 -1.67 -15.51 10.12
N HIS A 25 -2.33 -16.27 9.26
CA HIS A 25 -2.79 -15.86 7.94
C HIS A 25 -1.69 -15.29 7.03
N PRO A 26 -0.61 -16.04 6.77
CA PRO A 26 0.41 -15.63 5.81
C PRO A 26 -0.18 -15.56 4.39
N PRO A 27 0.46 -14.82 3.48
CA PRO A 27 0.12 -14.88 2.06
C PRO A 27 0.21 -16.32 1.55
N GLN A 28 -0.85 -16.77 0.85
CA GLN A 28 -0.90 -18.14 0.35
C GLN A 28 0.05 -18.31 -0.82
N ARG A 29 0.93 -19.29 -0.75
CA ARG A 29 1.96 -19.55 -1.77
C ARG A 29 1.36 -19.85 -3.13
N GLU A 30 0.27 -20.59 -3.17
CA GLU A 30 -0.44 -20.95 -4.39
C GLU A 30 -0.88 -19.70 -5.18
N LEU A 31 -1.29 -18.63 -4.46
CA LEU A 31 -1.70 -17.37 -5.08
C LEU A 31 -0.50 -16.55 -5.62
N LEU A 32 0.69 -16.76 -5.06
CA LEU A 32 1.93 -16.14 -5.57
C LEU A 32 2.37 -16.79 -6.89
N ASP A 33 2.23 -18.10 -6.98
CA ASP A 33 2.65 -18.89 -8.14
C ASP A 33 1.74 -18.68 -9.37
N ASP A 34 0.52 -18.19 -9.18
CA ASP A 34 -0.39 -17.79 -10.27
C ASP A 34 0.15 -16.63 -11.14
N CYS A 35 1.13 -15.86 -10.62
CA CYS A 35 1.66 -14.71 -11.32
C CYS A 35 2.79 -15.09 -12.29
N VAL A 36 2.52 -15.03 -13.59
CA VAL A 36 3.52 -15.27 -14.65
C VAL A 36 4.32 -14.02 -15.06
N HIS A 37 4.24 -12.95 -14.30
CA HIS A 37 4.95 -11.68 -14.52
C HIS A 37 4.79 -11.05 -15.92
N CYS A 38 3.67 -11.28 -16.62
CA CYS A 38 3.42 -10.82 -18.00
C CYS A 38 3.32 -9.30 -18.17
N GLY A 39 3.01 -8.56 -17.10
CA GLY A 39 2.95 -7.09 -17.12
C GLY A 39 1.63 -6.45 -17.55
N PHE A 40 0.57 -7.21 -17.86
CA PHE A 40 -0.75 -6.65 -18.22
C PHE A 40 -1.36 -5.77 -17.13
N CYS A 41 -0.95 -5.93 -15.88
CA CYS A 41 -1.37 -5.11 -14.75
C CYS A 41 -0.68 -3.73 -14.67
N LEU A 42 0.44 -3.53 -15.39
CA LEU A 42 1.23 -2.29 -15.28
C LEU A 42 0.47 -1.03 -15.71
N PRO A 43 -0.18 -1.01 -16.91
CA PRO A 43 -0.89 0.19 -17.35
C PRO A 43 -2.12 0.53 -16.50
N THR A 44 -2.64 -0.41 -15.71
CA THR A 44 -3.80 -0.18 -14.85
C THR A 44 -3.44 0.25 -13.43
N CYS A 45 -2.16 0.17 -13.06
CA CYS A 45 -1.71 0.50 -11.71
C CYS A 45 -1.36 1.99 -11.59
N PRO A 46 -2.12 2.79 -10.80
CA PRO A 46 -1.86 4.22 -10.69
C PRO A 46 -0.51 4.54 -10.08
N THR A 47 -0.04 3.76 -9.10
CA THR A 47 1.26 3.98 -8.48
C THR A 47 2.41 3.70 -9.44
N TYR A 48 2.31 2.68 -10.27
CA TYR A 48 3.29 2.41 -11.31
C TYR A 48 3.29 3.50 -12.39
N GLN A 49 2.10 3.95 -12.82
CA GLN A 49 1.99 5.02 -13.82
C GLN A 49 2.58 6.35 -13.31
N LEU A 50 2.49 6.60 -12.00
CA LEU A 50 2.96 7.84 -11.40
C LEU A 50 4.48 7.85 -11.20
N TRP A 51 5.05 6.76 -10.70
CA TRP A 51 6.47 6.71 -10.31
C TRP A 51 7.36 5.94 -11.29
N GLY A 52 6.80 5.07 -12.14
CA GLY A 52 7.57 4.24 -13.06
C GLY A 52 8.45 3.18 -12.35
N GLU A 53 8.27 3.01 -11.05
CA GLU A 53 9.03 2.07 -10.24
C GLU A 53 8.40 0.69 -10.33
N GLU A 54 9.19 -0.33 -10.72
CA GLU A 54 8.69 -1.69 -10.92
C GLU A 54 8.13 -2.28 -9.63
N MET A 55 8.75 -2.00 -8.48
CA MET A 55 8.30 -2.50 -7.18
C MET A 55 6.98 -1.88 -6.72
N ASP A 56 6.58 -0.75 -7.29
CA ASP A 56 5.26 -0.13 -7.08
C ASP A 56 4.17 -0.69 -7.99
N SER A 57 4.53 -1.64 -8.88
CA SER A 57 3.58 -2.37 -9.72
C SER A 57 2.97 -3.58 -8.98
N PRO A 58 1.81 -4.10 -9.43
CA PRO A 58 1.23 -5.29 -8.82
C PRO A 58 2.14 -6.51 -8.90
N ARG A 59 2.77 -6.75 -10.07
CA ARG A 59 3.70 -7.88 -10.24
C ARG A 59 4.98 -7.69 -9.41
N GLY A 60 5.50 -6.47 -9.29
CA GLY A 60 6.67 -6.16 -8.48
C GLY A 60 6.39 -6.40 -7.00
N ARG A 61 5.19 -6.01 -6.52
CA ARG A 61 4.75 -6.32 -5.15
C ARG A 61 4.61 -7.82 -4.90
N ILE A 62 4.05 -8.58 -5.84
CA ILE A 62 3.99 -10.04 -5.75
C ILE A 62 5.41 -10.63 -5.66
N TYR A 63 6.34 -10.10 -6.45
CA TYR A 63 7.74 -10.51 -6.40
C TYR A 63 8.36 -10.25 -5.01
N LEU A 64 8.15 -9.06 -4.42
CA LEU A 64 8.61 -8.76 -3.06
C LEU A 64 7.98 -9.69 -2.00
N ILE A 65 6.69 -9.99 -2.11
CA ILE A 65 6.02 -10.94 -1.22
C ILE A 65 6.64 -12.33 -1.35
N ASN A 66 6.95 -12.77 -2.55
CA ASN A 66 7.61 -14.05 -2.80
C ASN A 66 9.02 -14.11 -2.19
N LEU A 67 9.82 -13.02 -2.30
CA LEU A 67 11.12 -12.93 -1.64
C LEU A 67 11.00 -13.01 -0.12
N ALA A 68 9.98 -12.36 0.46
CA ALA A 68 9.72 -12.42 1.89
C ALA A 68 9.26 -13.82 2.34
N GLU A 69 8.44 -14.48 1.53
CA GLU A 69 8.02 -15.87 1.77
C GLU A 69 9.22 -16.83 1.78
N LYS A 70 10.20 -16.61 0.92
CA LYS A 70 11.45 -17.39 0.87
C LYS A 70 12.46 -17.02 1.97
N GLY A 71 12.18 -15.98 2.76
CA GLY A 71 13.09 -15.48 3.79
C GLY A 71 14.31 -14.73 3.23
N GLU A 72 14.26 -14.29 1.96
CA GLU A 72 15.34 -13.53 1.33
C GLU A 72 15.32 -12.06 1.75
N ILE A 73 14.15 -11.52 2.04
CA ILE A 73 13.94 -10.17 2.60
C ILE A 73 13.04 -10.22 3.83
N GLY A 74 13.20 -9.23 4.72
CA GLY A 74 12.33 -9.05 5.88
C GLY A 74 11.05 -8.28 5.53
N LEU A 75 10.15 -8.15 6.53
CA LEU A 75 8.93 -7.33 6.40
C LEU A 75 9.21 -5.83 6.46
N GLU A 76 10.39 -5.42 6.89
CA GLU A 76 10.85 -4.04 6.93
C GLU A 76 11.49 -3.63 5.59
N GLY A 77 11.69 -2.33 5.40
CA GLY A 77 12.36 -1.79 4.22
C GLY A 77 11.52 -1.88 2.96
N PRO A 78 12.06 -2.41 1.84
CA PRO A 78 11.40 -2.35 0.53
C PRO A 78 10.00 -2.97 0.50
N LEU A 79 9.80 -4.10 1.17
CA LEU A 79 8.47 -4.73 1.21
C LEU A 79 7.44 -3.80 1.86
N HIS A 80 7.74 -3.28 3.07
CA HIS A 80 6.85 -2.37 3.77
C HIS A 80 6.52 -1.14 2.93
N GLU A 81 7.54 -0.48 2.37
CA GLU A 81 7.41 0.75 1.60
C GLU A 81 6.48 0.57 0.40
N HIS A 82 6.73 -0.42 -0.45
CA HIS A 82 5.94 -0.63 -1.67
C HIS A 82 4.54 -1.22 -1.40
N ILE A 83 4.36 -1.98 -0.31
CA ILE A 83 3.04 -2.46 0.11
C ILE A 83 2.18 -1.32 0.66
N ASP A 84 2.76 -0.39 1.43
CA ASP A 84 2.05 0.79 1.96
C ASP A 84 1.65 1.77 0.84
N ARG A 85 2.48 1.93 -0.20
CA ARG A 85 2.16 2.75 -1.38
C ARG A 85 1.00 2.21 -2.23
N CYS A 86 0.63 0.94 -2.11
CA CYS A 86 -0.49 0.38 -2.86
C CYS A 86 -1.81 1.04 -2.45
N LEU A 87 -2.57 1.57 -3.40
CA LEU A 87 -3.86 2.21 -3.12
C LEU A 87 -5.00 1.20 -2.82
N GLY A 88 -4.80 -0.09 -3.07
CA GLY A 88 -5.85 -1.09 -2.90
C GLY A 88 -7.04 -0.90 -3.87
N CYS A 89 -6.83 -0.27 -5.02
CA CYS A 89 -7.90 0.04 -5.99
C CYS A 89 -8.37 -1.18 -6.80
N MET A 90 -7.66 -2.30 -6.73
CA MET A 90 -7.97 -3.61 -7.38
C MET A 90 -8.11 -3.57 -8.91
N ALA A 91 -7.72 -2.49 -9.59
CA ALA A 91 -7.77 -2.41 -11.05
C ALA A 91 -6.87 -3.46 -11.73
N CYS A 92 -5.81 -3.91 -11.05
CA CYS A 92 -4.92 -4.97 -11.53
C CYS A 92 -5.58 -6.36 -11.55
N VAL A 93 -6.57 -6.61 -10.71
CA VAL A 93 -7.28 -7.92 -10.64
C VAL A 93 -8.03 -8.16 -11.94
N THR A 94 -8.79 -7.17 -12.39
CA THR A 94 -9.59 -7.26 -13.63
C THR A 94 -8.73 -7.29 -14.90
N ALA A 95 -7.52 -6.74 -14.84
CA ALA A 95 -6.58 -6.70 -15.95
C ALA A 95 -5.73 -7.98 -16.08
N CYS A 96 -5.76 -8.85 -15.09
CA CYS A 96 -4.92 -10.04 -15.05
C CYS A 96 -5.49 -11.20 -15.87
N PRO A 97 -4.84 -11.64 -16.97
CA PRO A 97 -5.32 -12.77 -17.77
C PRO A 97 -5.14 -14.11 -17.03
N SER A 98 -4.20 -14.20 -16.09
CA SER A 98 -3.97 -15.40 -15.27
C SER A 98 -4.92 -15.50 -14.07
N GLY A 99 -5.75 -14.50 -13.83
CA GLY A 99 -6.73 -14.51 -12.73
C GLY A 99 -6.11 -14.44 -11.33
N VAL A 100 -4.92 -13.84 -11.19
CA VAL A 100 -4.25 -13.69 -9.90
C VAL A 100 -5.15 -12.97 -8.89
N GLN A 101 -5.37 -13.57 -7.73
CA GLN A 101 -6.17 -13.02 -6.63
C GLN A 101 -5.34 -12.02 -5.81
N TYR A 102 -4.95 -10.91 -6.43
CA TYR A 102 -4.10 -9.89 -5.82
C TYR A 102 -4.74 -9.25 -4.59
N ASP A 103 -6.06 -9.13 -4.57
CA ASP A 103 -6.84 -8.65 -3.42
C ASP A 103 -6.51 -9.43 -2.15
N ARG A 104 -6.54 -10.75 -2.21
CA ARG A 104 -6.20 -11.61 -1.07
C ARG A 104 -4.73 -11.48 -0.67
N LEU A 105 -3.82 -11.46 -1.63
CA LEU A 105 -2.39 -11.32 -1.38
C LEU A 105 -2.08 -10.02 -0.65
N ILE A 106 -2.61 -8.89 -1.13
CA ILE A 106 -2.33 -7.59 -0.53
C ILE A 106 -2.95 -7.44 0.86
N GLU A 107 -4.15 -7.98 1.10
CA GLU A 107 -4.81 -7.95 2.40
C GLU A 107 -4.03 -8.77 3.43
N GLN A 108 -3.65 -10.00 3.10
CA GLN A 108 -2.86 -10.88 3.97
C GLN A 108 -1.49 -10.25 4.28
N THR A 109 -0.81 -9.72 3.27
CA THR A 109 0.51 -9.09 3.43
C THR A 109 0.41 -7.84 4.32
N ARG A 110 -0.58 -6.98 4.10
CA ARG A 110 -0.80 -5.79 4.94
C ARG A 110 -1.08 -6.13 6.39
N ALA A 111 -1.86 -7.17 6.63
CA ALA A 111 -2.12 -7.64 7.98
C ALA A 111 -0.84 -8.11 8.71
N GLN A 112 0.06 -8.79 7.99
CA GLN A 112 1.36 -9.21 8.50
C GLN A 112 2.27 -8.01 8.79
N VAL A 113 2.39 -7.09 7.84
CA VAL A 113 3.20 -5.86 7.98
C VAL A 113 2.68 -5.01 9.14
N GLU A 114 1.37 -4.78 9.25
CA GLU A 114 0.78 -3.94 10.31
C GLU A 114 1.03 -4.50 11.71
N ARG A 115 1.05 -5.82 11.86
CA ARG A 115 1.32 -6.44 13.17
C ARG A 115 2.79 -6.33 13.60
N ARG A 116 3.71 -6.36 12.66
CA ARG A 116 5.15 -6.53 12.95
C ARG A 116 5.97 -5.26 12.73
N HIS A 117 5.47 -4.31 11.95
CA HIS A 117 6.16 -3.04 11.72
C HIS A 117 6.03 -2.09 12.91
N GLU A 118 7.17 -1.65 13.43
CA GLU A 118 7.22 -0.66 14.51
C GLU A 118 7.04 0.77 14.00
N ARG A 119 5.80 1.23 13.99
CA ARG A 119 5.45 2.59 13.58
C ARG A 119 5.94 3.65 14.56
N SER A 120 6.32 4.82 14.04
CA SER A 120 6.71 5.97 14.86
C SER A 120 5.57 6.42 15.80
N ARG A 121 5.93 7.07 16.92
CA ARG A 121 4.91 7.61 17.86
C ARG A 121 3.97 8.60 17.19
N LYS A 122 4.46 9.43 16.25
CA LYS A 122 3.66 10.40 15.49
C LYS A 122 2.63 9.69 14.61
N ASP A 123 3.04 8.65 13.92
CA ASP A 123 2.21 7.83 13.06
C ASP A 123 1.11 7.11 13.85
N LYS A 124 1.47 6.51 14.99
CA LYS A 124 0.51 5.88 15.91
C LYS A 124 -0.54 6.90 16.40
N ALA A 125 -0.11 8.10 16.78
CA ALA A 125 -1.02 9.16 17.25
C ALA A 125 -1.96 9.65 16.13
N LEU A 126 -1.44 9.88 14.92
CA LEU A 126 -2.25 10.29 13.77
C LEU A 126 -3.29 9.23 13.39
N ARG A 127 -2.87 7.97 13.32
CA ARG A 127 -3.78 6.85 13.03
C ARG A 127 -4.84 6.69 14.11
N ALA A 128 -4.44 6.76 15.39
CA ALA A 128 -5.39 6.72 16.51
C ALA A 128 -6.42 7.85 16.40
N LEU A 129 -6.00 9.07 16.05
CA LEU A 129 -6.89 10.21 15.82
C LEU A 129 -7.86 9.91 14.66
N ILE A 130 -7.35 9.46 13.50
CA ILE A 130 -8.16 9.15 12.32
C ILE A 130 -9.19 8.06 12.65
N PHE A 131 -8.75 6.92 13.18
CA PHE A 131 -9.63 5.80 13.51
C PHE A 131 -10.61 6.08 14.66
N SER A 132 -10.28 7.01 15.57
CA SER A 132 -11.21 7.41 16.62
C SER A 132 -12.26 8.42 16.14
N LEU A 133 -11.96 9.20 15.10
CA LEU A 133 -12.80 10.29 14.63
C LEU A 133 -13.69 9.90 13.45
N PHE A 134 -13.09 9.34 12.36
CA PHE A 134 -13.78 9.12 11.10
C PHE A 134 -14.88 8.05 11.15
N PRO A 135 -14.71 6.90 11.84
CA PRO A 135 -15.77 5.90 11.92
C PRO A 135 -16.97 6.33 12.76
N HIS A 136 -16.86 7.43 13.53
CA HIS A 136 -17.88 7.87 14.47
C HIS A 136 -18.56 9.15 14.02
N PRO A 137 -19.73 9.11 13.37
CA PRO A 137 -20.42 10.30 12.84
C PRO A 137 -20.80 11.31 13.93
N LYS A 138 -21.05 10.84 15.16
CA LYS A 138 -21.33 11.72 16.31
C LYS A 138 -20.12 12.59 16.68
N ARG A 139 -18.90 12.02 16.65
CA ARG A 139 -17.65 12.75 16.94
C ARG A 139 -17.32 13.74 15.84
N LEU A 140 -17.53 13.37 14.57
CA LEU A 140 -17.38 14.28 13.44
C LEU A 140 -18.33 15.49 13.52
N ARG A 141 -19.57 15.29 13.97
CA ARG A 141 -20.51 16.40 14.19
C ARG A 141 -20.02 17.37 15.28
N LEU A 142 -19.38 16.83 16.33
CA LEU A 142 -18.82 17.65 17.41
C LEU A 142 -17.67 18.53 16.90
N VAL A 143 -16.80 18.00 16.04
CA VAL A 143 -15.68 18.75 15.43
C VAL A 143 -16.17 19.80 14.43
N ARG A 144 -17.32 19.59 13.80
CA ARG A 144 -17.91 20.53 12.84
C ARG A 144 -18.19 21.91 13.46
N GLY A 145 -18.57 21.97 14.74
CA GLY A 145 -18.86 23.23 15.44
C GLY A 145 -17.63 24.14 15.49
N PRO A 146 -16.55 23.75 16.14
CA PRO A 146 -15.30 24.52 16.19
C PRO A 146 -14.76 24.89 14.82
N LEU A 147 -14.81 23.94 13.85
CA LEU A 147 -14.33 24.19 12.50
C LEU A 147 -15.14 25.30 11.80
N ARG A 148 -16.46 25.33 12.01
CA ARG A 148 -17.33 26.38 11.47
C ARG A 148 -17.03 27.74 12.07
N VAL A 149 -16.66 27.78 13.35
CA VAL A 149 -16.23 29.02 14.02
C VAL A 149 -14.93 29.53 13.41
N VAL A 150 -13.92 28.66 13.25
CA VAL A 150 -12.63 28.98 12.61
C VAL A 150 -12.84 29.56 11.21
N GLN A 151 -13.72 28.94 10.41
CA GLN A 151 -14.04 29.41 9.06
C GLN A 151 -14.75 30.76 9.06
N ARG A 152 -15.71 31.00 10.02
CA ARG A 152 -16.45 32.28 10.12
C ARG A 152 -15.58 33.42 10.61
N THR A 153 -14.65 33.15 11.50
CA THR A 153 -13.74 34.18 12.05
C THR A 153 -12.62 34.56 11.10
N GLY A 154 -12.48 33.85 9.98
CA GLY A 154 -11.39 34.08 9.02
C GLY A 154 -10.01 33.67 9.54
N LEU A 155 -9.95 32.97 10.65
CA LEU A 155 -8.71 32.47 11.25
C LEU A 155 -7.96 31.53 10.29
N ASP A 156 -8.68 30.78 9.44
CA ASP A 156 -8.12 29.96 8.40
C ASP A 156 -7.30 30.77 7.38
N ARG A 157 -7.80 31.96 6.99
CA ARG A 157 -7.08 32.88 6.09
C ARG A 157 -5.85 33.47 6.75
N ALA A 158 -5.93 33.82 8.02
CA ALA A 158 -4.79 34.33 8.78
C ALA A 158 -3.70 33.25 8.91
N LEU A 159 -4.07 32.01 9.24
CA LEU A 159 -3.15 30.88 9.32
C LEU A 159 -2.50 30.54 7.98
N ARG A 160 -3.23 30.62 6.87
CA ARG A 160 -2.67 30.45 5.51
C ARG A 160 -1.67 31.54 5.17
N ARG A 161 -1.94 32.81 5.53
CA ARG A 161 -1.03 33.95 5.29
C ARG A 161 0.27 33.85 6.07
N THR A 162 0.29 33.19 7.22
CA THR A 162 1.53 32.99 8.01
C THR A 162 2.42 31.88 7.44
N GLY A 163 1.97 31.13 6.45
CA GLY A 163 2.69 29.98 5.92
C GLY A 163 2.89 28.83 6.92
N LEU A 164 2.27 28.94 8.09
CA LEU A 164 2.41 27.93 9.15
C LEU A 164 1.81 26.57 8.72
N LEU A 165 0.66 26.58 8.06
CA LEU A 165 0.02 25.38 7.54
C LEU A 165 0.86 24.71 6.46
N GLU A 166 1.50 25.50 5.59
CA GLU A 166 2.40 24.97 4.56
C GLU A 166 3.65 24.34 5.19
N ARG A 167 4.24 24.99 6.20
CA ARG A 167 5.37 24.45 6.95
C ARG A 167 5.00 23.17 7.71
N MET A 168 3.84 23.11 8.31
CA MET A 168 3.34 21.90 8.99
C MET A 168 3.05 20.79 7.97
N ALA A 169 2.46 21.11 6.83
CA ALA A 169 2.24 20.16 5.74
C ALA A 169 3.55 19.65 5.17
N GLN A 170 4.54 20.54 4.93
CA GLN A 170 5.87 20.14 4.46
C GLN A 170 6.64 19.30 5.47
N ALA A 171 6.50 19.59 6.77
CA ALA A 171 7.11 18.78 7.83
C ALA A 171 6.42 17.42 8.04
N SER A 172 5.15 17.28 7.62
CA SER A 172 4.39 16.03 7.71
C SER A 172 4.49 15.17 6.44
N MET A 173 4.81 15.83 5.34
CA MET A 173 4.97 15.22 4.02
C MET A 173 6.44 15.41 3.62
N GLU A 174 7.28 14.48 4.01
CA GLU A 174 8.48 14.17 3.25
C GLU A 174 8.02 13.43 1.98
N VAL A 175 7.20 14.16 1.21
CA VAL A 175 6.84 13.75 -0.12
C VAL A 175 8.11 13.90 -0.92
N GLU A 176 8.71 12.79 -1.28
CA GLU A 176 9.69 12.69 -2.33
C GLU A 176 9.19 13.56 -3.49
N ARG A 177 9.88 14.67 -3.74
CA ARG A 177 9.45 15.64 -4.76
C ARG A 177 9.38 14.90 -6.07
N ILE A 178 8.18 14.78 -6.62
CA ILE A 178 8.00 14.28 -7.99
C ILE A 178 8.87 15.17 -8.87
N ASP A 179 9.92 14.58 -9.43
CA ASP A 179 10.84 15.31 -10.31
C ASP A 179 10.02 15.86 -11.50
N PRO A 180 10.00 17.20 -11.71
CA PRO A 180 9.28 17.80 -12.82
C PRO A 180 9.72 17.28 -14.20
N SER A 181 10.92 16.69 -14.29
CA SER A 181 11.43 16.06 -15.51
C SER A 181 10.91 14.64 -15.73
N SER A 182 10.28 14.04 -14.70
CA SER A 182 9.77 12.67 -14.75
C SER A 182 8.61 12.55 -15.75
N ALA A 183 8.49 11.36 -16.36
CA ALA A 183 7.38 11.03 -17.24
C ALA A 183 6.02 11.18 -16.52
N ALA A 184 5.99 11.00 -15.20
CA ALA A 184 4.81 11.15 -14.36
C ALA A 184 4.29 12.60 -14.31
N TYR A 185 5.18 13.60 -14.27
CA TYR A 185 4.78 15.01 -14.26
C TYR A 185 4.13 15.42 -15.58
N ARG A 186 4.63 14.88 -16.71
CA ARG A 186 4.07 15.14 -18.06
C ARG A 186 2.68 14.54 -18.28
N PHE A 187 2.27 13.61 -17.44
CA PHE A 187 0.94 12.99 -17.53
C PHE A 187 -0.13 13.78 -16.75
N LEU A 188 0.28 14.67 -15.84
CA LEU A 188 -0.61 15.48 -14.99
C LEU A 188 -0.82 16.92 -15.52
N THR A 189 -0.05 17.33 -16.52
CA THR A 189 -0.14 18.63 -17.21
C THR A 189 -0.62 18.47 -18.63
#